data_f4cb3cb9e36db3eff7d2e9a0ef869353
#
_entry.id   f4cb3cb9e36db3eff7d2e9a0ef869353
#
_cell.length_a   1.000
_cell.length_b   1.000
_cell.length_c   1.000
_cell.angle_alpha   90.00
_cell.angle_beta   90.00
_cell.angle_gamma   90.00
#
_symmetry.space_group_name_H-M   'P 1'
#
loop_
_entity.id
_entity.type
_entity.pdbx_description
1 polymer ?
#
loop_
_entity_poly.entity_id
_entity_poly.type
_entity_poly.pdbx_seq_one_letter_code
_entity_poly.pdbx_strand_id
1 'polypeptide(L)'
;MYAKKIIETSRRHLDVGVDVGRAALQAVYVPTEKLTEAALCDWIAGALVGQSIQYHEGFLLLDRSESSSTRDPKERNRLHSVARRVWIASELGLVHLFSLKVDEGHYRYIAVRSSSTLAPPEIRTRLRTAGISTNVPLSGTQH
;
A
#
# COMPACT_ATOMS: atom_id res chain seq x y z
N MET A 1 0.10 10.79 18.93
CA MET A 1 1.50 11.16 19.07
C MET A 1 2.33 10.65 17.93
N TYR A 2 2.34 9.35 17.71
CA TYR A 2 3.17 8.82 16.63
C TYR A 2 2.66 9.22 15.26
N ALA A 3 1.33 9.28 15.10
CA ALA A 3 0.75 9.76 13.86
C ALA A 3 1.19 11.20 13.59
N LYS A 4 1.21 12.01 14.65
CA LYS A 4 1.66 13.39 14.55
C LYS A 4 3.12 13.45 14.14
N LYS A 5 3.95 12.57 14.67
CA LYS A 5 5.37 12.54 14.36
C LYS A 5 5.62 12.18 12.90
N ILE A 6 4.88 11.25 12.39
CA ILE A 6 5.00 10.86 10.98
C ILE A 6 4.59 12.01 10.08
N ILE A 7 3.52 12.70 10.45
CA ILE A 7 3.04 13.85 9.71
C ILE A 7 4.10 14.96 9.72
N GLU A 8 4.74 15.15 10.87
CA GLU A 8 5.78 16.15 10.98
C GLU A 8 6.98 15.83 10.09
N THR A 9 7.31 14.57 9.97
CA THR A 9 8.38 14.15 9.08
C THR A 9 8.04 14.50 7.64
N SER A 10 6.81 14.30 7.25
CA SER A 10 6.35 14.67 5.92
C SER A 10 6.34 16.18 5.73
N ARG A 11 5.98 16.90 6.78
CA ARG A 11 5.88 18.35 6.73
C ARG A 11 7.21 19.00 6.39
N ARG A 12 8.30 18.39 6.77
CA ARG A 12 9.61 18.95 6.45
C ARG A 12 9.84 19.04 4.95
N HIS A 13 9.13 18.28 4.18
CA HIS A 13 9.25 18.34 2.74
C HIS A 13 8.37 19.42 2.16
N LEU A 14 7.13 19.52 2.66
CA LEU A 14 6.17 20.50 2.14
C LEU A 14 5.17 20.86 3.22
N ASP A 15 5.13 22.14 3.59
CA ASP A 15 4.11 22.59 4.53
C ASP A 15 2.71 22.34 4.02
N VAL A 16 2.50 22.55 2.74
CA VAL A 16 1.21 22.32 2.10
C VAL A 16 0.81 20.86 2.21
N GLY A 17 1.79 19.96 2.14
CA GLY A 17 1.55 18.55 2.22
C GLY A 17 0.96 18.09 3.55
N VAL A 18 1.19 18.88 4.61
CA VAL A 18 0.67 18.51 5.93
C VAL A 18 -0.86 18.51 5.94
N ASP A 19 -1.46 19.55 5.39
CA ASP A 19 -2.93 19.63 5.35
C ASP A 19 -3.52 18.57 4.46
N VAL A 20 -2.90 18.33 3.31
CA VAL A 20 -3.36 17.29 2.39
C VAL A 20 -3.24 15.92 3.05
N GLY A 21 -2.11 15.67 3.70
CA GLY A 21 -1.90 14.40 4.40
C GLY A 21 -2.91 14.19 5.51
N ARG A 22 -3.19 15.24 6.27
CA ARG A 22 -4.16 15.16 7.37
C ARG A 22 -5.55 14.87 6.84
N ALA A 23 -5.97 15.54 5.78
CA ALA A 23 -7.27 15.30 5.18
C ALA A 23 -7.36 13.87 4.66
N ALA A 24 -6.31 13.38 4.02
CA ALA A 24 -6.28 12.02 3.51
C ALA A 24 -6.41 11.01 4.66
N LEU A 25 -5.72 11.26 5.78
CA LEU A 25 -5.78 10.35 6.92
C LEU A 25 -7.15 10.35 7.58
N GLN A 26 -7.85 11.48 7.56
CA GLN A 26 -9.19 11.56 8.13
C GLN A 26 -10.21 10.82 7.29
N ALA A 27 -9.96 10.69 5.99
CA ALA A 27 -10.87 10.07 5.05
C ALA A 27 -10.37 8.72 4.58
N VAL A 28 -9.57 8.03 5.40
CA VAL A 28 -9.03 6.74 5.01
C VAL A 28 -10.13 5.71 4.85
N TYR A 29 -10.14 5.06 3.72
CA TYR A 29 -11.01 3.91 3.51
C TYR A 29 -10.40 2.70 4.21
N VAL A 30 -11.14 2.14 5.14
CA VAL A 30 -10.71 0.93 5.83
C VAL A 30 -11.63 -0.20 5.37
N PRO A 31 -11.12 -1.15 4.60
CA PRO A 31 -11.96 -2.27 4.13
C PRO A 31 -12.55 -3.03 5.31
N THR A 32 -13.82 -3.38 5.21
CA THR A 32 -14.49 -4.16 6.25
C THR A 32 -14.16 -5.64 6.15
N GLU A 33 -13.79 -6.09 4.96
CA GLU A 33 -13.36 -7.45 4.73
C GLU A 33 -11.86 -7.45 4.44
N LYS A 34 -11.26 -8.64 4.49
CA LYS A 34 -9.83 -8.75 4.19
C LYS A 34 -9.58 -8.31 2.77
N LEU A 35 -8.68 -7.35 2.64
CA LEU A 35 -8.34 -6.78 1.34
C LEU A 35 -7.61 -7.82 0.50
N THR A 36 -8.09 -8.02 -0.73
CA THR A 36 -7.43 -8.89 -1.68
C THR A 36 -6.57 -8.07 -2.62
N GLU A 37 -5.65 -8.74 -3.28
CA GLU A 37 -4.81 -8.11 -4.28
C GLU A 37 -5.65 -7.48 -5.39
N ALA A 38 -6.67 -8.19 -5.86
CA ALA A 38 -7.54 -7.70 -6.92
C ALA A 38 -8.31 -6.46 -6.47
N ALA A 39 -8.86 -6.49 -5.26
CA ALA A 39 -9.61 -5.35 -4.73
C ALA A 39 -8.70 -4.13 -4.56
N LEU A 40 -7.46 -4.35 -4.14
CA LEU A 40 -6.49 -3.27 -4.02
C LEU A 40 -6.19 -2.64 -5.38
N CYS A 41 -5.96 -3.46 -6.39
CA CYS A 41 -5.70 -2.97 -7.75
C CYS A 41 -6.86 -2.15 -8.28
N ASP A 42 -8.08 -2.62 -8.05
CA ASP A 42 -9.27 -1.90 -8.46
C ASP A 42 -9.39 -0.56 -7.74
N TRP A 43 -9.09 -0.56 -6.44
CA TRP A 43 -9.14 0.69 -5.69
C TRP A 43 -8.11 1.68 -6.23
N ILE A 44 -6.87 1.24 -6.44
CA ILE A 44 -5.82 2.12 -6.95
C ILE A 44 -6.22 2.71 -8.30
N ALA A 45 -6.78 1.88 -9.18
CA ALA A 45 -7.15 2.32 -10.51
C ALA A 45 -8.29 3.33 -10.49
N GLY A 46 -9.24 3.17 -9.59
CA GLY A 46 -10.45 4.00 -9.56
C GLY A 46 -10.40 5.16 -8.59
N ALA A 47 -9.41 5.22 -7.71
CA ALA A 47 -9.36 6.26 -6.70
C ALA A 47 -8.97 7.61 -7.28
N LEU A 48 -9.43 8.66 -6.62
CA LEU A 48 -9.02 10.03 -6.94
C LEU A 48 -7.75 10.39 -6.19
N VAL A 49 -7.01 11.34 -6.73
CA VAL A 49 -5.81 11.85 -6.07
C VAL A 49 -6.15 12.31 -4.67
N GLY A 50 -5.35 11.88 -3.71
CA GLY A 50 -5.53 12.23 -2.30
C GLY A 50 -6.39 11.27 -1.53
N GLN A 51 -7.14 10.40 -2.19
CA GLN A 51 -7.87 9.36 -1.49
C GLN A 51 -6.91 8.33 -0.95
N SER A 52 -7.26 7.72 0.16
CA SER A 52 -6.35 6.80 0.84
C SER A 52 -7.07 5.53 1.28
N ILE A 53 -6.30 4.47 1.37
CA ILE A 53 -6.79 3.16 1.81
C ILE A 53 -5.83 2.59 2.85
N GLN A 54 -6.40 2.01 3.91
CA GLN A 54 -5.61 1.25 4.86
C GLN A 54 -5.50 -0.17 4.34
N TYR A 55 -4.29 -0.61 4.05
CA TYR A 55 -4.10 -1.95 3.49
C TYR A 55 -3.64 -2.97 4.52
N HIS A 56 -3.24 -2.54 5.69
CA HIS A 56 -2.90 -3.45 6.78
C HIS A 56 -2.89 -2.72 8.11
N GLU A 57 -3.15 -3.46 9.17
CA GLU A 57 -2.97 -2.98 10.53
C GLU A 57 -2.27 -4.08 11.31
N GLY A 58 -1.19 -3.73 12.01
CA GLY A 58 -0.37 -4.66 12.75
C GLY A 58 1.10 -4.33 12.59
N PHE A 59 1.95 -5.34 12.55
CA PHE A 59 3.36 -5.14 12.29
C PHE A 59 3.72 -5.91 11.03
N LEU A 60 3.69 -5.21 9.91
CA LEU A 60 3.73 -5.82 8.58
C LEU A 60 4.94 -6.74 8.39
N LEU A 61 6.10 -6.32 8.83
CA LEU A 61 7.31 -7.11 8.68
C LEU A 61 7.17 -8.48 9.33
N LEU A 62 6.65 -8.52 10.56
CA LEU A 62 6.47 -9.77 11.26
C LEU A 62 5.27 -10.56 10.71
N ASP A 63 4.20 -9.85 10.37
CA ASP A 63 2.97 -10.50 9.90
C ASP A 63 3.17 -11.21 8.57
N ARG A 64 4.12 -10.75 7.76
CA ARG A 64 4.45 -11.39 6.48
C ARG A 64 5.46 -12.51 6.63
N SER A 65 6.17 -12.57 7.73
CA SER A 65 7.29 -13.48 7.91
C SER A 65 6.83 -14.93 8.03
N GLU A 66 7.48 -15.80 7.30
CA GLU A 66 7.18 -17.23 7.38
C GLU A 66 7.52 -17.81 8.74
N SER A 67 8.56 -17.29 9.37
CA SER A 67 9.06 -17.84 10.63
C SER A 67 8.46 -17.17 11.86
N SER A 68 8.05 -15.91 11.74
CA SER A 68 7.65 -15.13 12.91
C SER A 68 6.15 -14.83 12.97
N SER A 69 5.44 -15.01 11.87
CA SER A 69 4.02 -14.68 11.83
C SER A 69 3.20 -15.76 12.56
N THR A 70 2.21 -15.29 13.32
CA THR A 70 1.23 -16.17 13.96
C THR A 70 0.03 -16.42 13.05
N ARG A 71 0.00 -15.79 11.88
CA ARG A 71 -1.10 -15.95 10.94
C ARG A 71 -0.98 -17.27 10.20
N ASP A 72 -2.11 -17.81 9.77
CA ASP A 72 -2.05 -19.03 8.99
C ASP A 72 -1.44 -18.76 7.61
N PRO A 73 -0.95 -19.80 6.92
CA PRO A 73 -0.25 -19.59 5.64
C PRO A 73 -1.09 -18.89 4.57
N LYS A 74 -2.39 -19.16 4.53
CA LYS A 74 -3.26 -18.54 3.54
C LYS A 74 -3.38 -17.03 3.79
N GLU A 75 -3.57 -16.66 5.04
CA GLU A 75 -3.67 -15.27 5.43
C GLU A 75 -2.34 -14.55 5.19
N ARG A 76 -1.24 -15.18 5.53
CA ARG A 76 0.08 -14.61 5.31
C ARG A 76 0.34 -14.38 3.83
N ASN A 77 -0.06 -15.33 2.99
CA ASN A 77 0.12 -15.21 1.55
C ASN A 77 -0.73 -14.07 0.98
N ARG A 78 -1.96 -13.94 1.46
CA ARG A 78 -2.83 -12.82 1.06
C ARG A 78 -2.15 -11.49 1.40
N LEU A 79 -1.68 -11.38 2.63
CA LEU A 79 -1.03 -10.16 3.09
C LEU A 79 0.23 -9.87 2.29
N HIS A 80 1.01 -10.90 2.00
CA HIS A 80 2.22 -10.74 1.20
C HIS A 80 1.89 -10.21 -0.20
N SER A 81 0.85 -10.76 -0.82
CA SER A 81 0.43 -10.32 -2.15
C SER A 81 -0.03 -8.86 -2.14
N VAL A 82 -0.82 -8.49 -1.13
CA VAL A 82 -1.30 -7.12 -1.00
C VAL A 82 -0.13 -6.16 -0.79
N ALA A 83 0.77 -6.49 0.12
CA ALA A 83 1.91 -5.62 0.43
C ALA A 83 2.83 -5.47 -0.78
N ARG A 84 3.05 -6.54 -1.50
CA ARG A 84 3.87 -6.50 -2.70
C ARG A 84 3.23 -5.63 -3.77
N ARG A 85 1.92 -5.75 -3.95
CA ARG A 85 1.23 -4.96 -4.96
C ARG A 85 1.23 -3.47 -4.62
N VAL A 86 1.05 -3.15 -3.36
CA VAL A 86 1.15 -1.77 -2.89
C VAL A 86 2.55 -1.22 -3.17
N TRP A 87 3.57 -2.02 -2.92
CA TRP A 87 4.94 -1.62 -3.18
C TRP A 87 5.15 -1.32 -4.67
N ILE A 88 4.67 -2.21 -5.53
CA ILE A 88 4.75 -2.01 -6.98
C ILE A 88 4.05 -0.73 -7.37
N ALA A 89 2.87 -0.48 -6.82
CA ALA A 89 2.12 0.74 -7.11
C ALA A 89 2.91 1.98 -6.70
N SER A 90 3.61 1.91 -5.59
CA SER A 90 4.48 3.00 -5.13
C SER A 90 5.64 3.22 -6.11
N GLU A 91 6.24 2.14 -6.58
CA GLU A 91 7.34 2.22 -7.55
C GLU A 91 6.87 2.82 -8.87
N LEU A 92 5.63 2.57 -9.24
CA LEU A 92 5.04 3.14 -10.44
C LEU A 92 4.57 4.58 -10.25
N GLY A 93 4.71 5.12 -9.04
CA GLY A 93 4.30 6.48 -8.76
C GLY A 93 2.80 6.66 -8.59
N LEU A 94 2.06 5.57 -8.37
CA LEU A 94 0.61 5.63 -8.27
C LEU A 94 0.12 5.93 -6.87
N VAL A 95 0.91 5.60 -5.85
CA VAL A 95 0.55 5.84 -4.46
C VAL A 95 1.76 6.29 -3.67
N HIS A 96 1.50 6.96 -2.57
CA HIS A 96 2.49 7.24 -1.53
C HIS A 96 2.14 6.41 -0.32
N LEU A 97 3.15 5.82 0.31
CA LEU A 97 2.95 4.92 1.44
C LEU A 97 3.25 5.62 2.75
N PHE A 98 2.39 5.40 3.72
CA PHE A 98 2.55 5.94 5.07
C PHE A 98 2.33 4.83 6.09
N SER A 99 3.01 4.93 7.22
CA SER A 99 2.69 4.10 8.36
C SER A 99 2.49 4.99 9.57
N LEU A 100 1.44 4.70 10.34
CA LEU A 100 1.10 5.43 11.54
C LEU A 100 1.26 4.48 12.72
N LYS A 101 2.15 4.82 13.63
CA LYS A 101 2.33 4.00 14.82
C LYS A 101 1.18 4.26 15.79
N VAL A 102 0.47 3.21 16.11
CA VAL A 102 -0.62 3.25 17.08
C VAL A 102 -0.06 2.95 18.47
N ASP A 103 0.80 1.94 18.55
CA ASP A 103 1.40 1.49 19.79
C ASP A 103 2.68 0.73 19.42
N GLU A 104 3.40 0.22 20.37
CA GLU A 104 4.60 -0.57 20.10
C GLU A 104 4.24 -1.80 19.27
N GLY A 105 4.91 -1.94 18.14
CA GLY A 105 4.66 -3.07 17.26
C GLY A 105 3.29 -3.06 16.59
N HIS A 106 2.57 -1.95 16.66
CA HIS A 106 1.24 -1.86 16.10
C HIS A 106 1.13 -0.60 15.25
N TYR A 107 0.95 -0.78 13.96
CA TYR A 107 0.92 0.30 12.98
C TYR A 107 -0.30 0.17 12.08
N ARG A 108 -0.71 1.31 11.52
CA ARG A 108 -1.65 1.34 10.42
C ARG A 108 -0.88 1.68 9.16
N TYR A 109 -1.06 0.87 8.12
CA TYR A 109 -0.35 1.05 6.86
C TYR A 109 -1.32 1.58 5.82
N ILE A 110 -0.98 2.73 5.25
CA ILE A 110 -1.90 3.51 4.43
C ILE A 110 -1.23 3.87 3.10
N ALA A 111 -1.99 3.73 2.02
CA ALA A 111 -1.57 4.16 0.70
C ALA A 111 -2.45 5.33 0.27
N VAL A 112 -1.82 6.39 -0.21
CA VAL A 112 -2.52 7.58 -0.68
C VAL A 112 -2.33 7.69 -2.19
N ARG A 113 -3.43 7.82 -2.91
CA ARG A 113 -3.41 7.89 -4.36
C ARG A 113 -2.72 9.19 -4.80
N SER A 114 -1.69 9.05 -5.61
CA SER A 114 -0.99 10.19 -6.19
C SER A 114 -1.56 10.50 -7.57
N SER A 115 -1.13 11.61 -8.15
CA SER A 115 -1.56 11.98 -9.49
C SER A 115 -0.92 11.03 -10.52
N SER A 116 -1.64 10.78 -11.61
CA SER A 116 -1.14 9.96 -12.70
C SER A 116 -1.87 10.35 -13.96
N THR A 117 -1.16 10.28 -15.07
CA THR A 117 -1.77 10.53 -16.38
C THR A 117 -2.38 9.26 -16.97
N LEU A 118 -2.19 8.13 -16.29
CA LEU A 118 -2.71 6.86 -16.78
C LEU A 118 -4.21 6.76 -16.54
N ALA A 119 -4.92 6.21 -17.50
CA ALA A 119 -6.33 5.90 -17.35
C ALA A 119 -6.49 4.65 -16.46
N PRO A 120 -7.65 4.49 -15.79
CA PRO A 120 -7.84 3.33 -14.92
C PRO A 120 -7.53 1.97 -15.58
N PRO A 121 -7.93 1.69 -16.80
CA PRO A 121 -7.56 0.41 -17.43
C PRO A 121 -6.06 0.24 -17.56
N GLU A 122 -5.34 1.32 -17.87
CA GLU A 122 -3.88 1.26 -17.98
C GLU A 122 -3.23 1.00 -16.64
N ILE A 123 -3.77 1.59 -15.58
CA ILE A 123 -3.26 1.37 -14.23
C ILE A 123 -3.39 -0.11 -13.87
N ARG A 124 -4.57 -0.69 -14.12
CA ARG A 124 -4.79 -2.11 -13.85
C ARG A 124 -3.82 -2.98 -14.62
N THR A 125 -3.63 -2.66 -15.89
CA THR A 125 -2.71 -3.41 -16.74
C THR A 125 -1.27 -3.31 -16.24
N ARG A 126 -0.84 -2.10 -15.88
CA ARG A 126 0.52 -1.89 -15.38
C ARG A 126 0.78 -2.63 -14.09
N LEU A 127 -0.19 -2.60 -13.18
CA LEU A 127 -0.05 -3.31 -11.91
C LEU A 127 0.06 -4.81 -12.14
N ARG A 128 -0.77 -5.34 -13.03
CA ARG A 128 -0.77 -6.76 -13.34
C ARG A 128 0.50 -7.20 -14.06
N THR A 129 0.89 -6.40 -15.05
CA THR A 129 2.07 -6.70 -15.87
C THR A 129 3.35 -6.63 -15.03
N ALA A 130 3.46 -5.65 -14.16
CA ALA A 130 4.63 -5.54 -13.31
C ALA A 130 4.79 -6.76 -12.42
N GLY A 131 3.67 -7.26 -11.88
CA GLY A 131 3.70 -8.47 -11.08
C GLY A 131 4.13 -9.68 -11.88
N ILE A 132 3.64 -9.79 -13.09
CA ILE A 132 4.01 -10.88 -13.98
C ILE A 132 5.47 -10.74 -14.41
N SER A 133 5.89 -9.54 -14.76
CA SER A 133 7.26 -9.29 -15.18
C SER A 133 8.26 -9.66 -14.10
N THR A 134 7.89 -9.50 -12.86
CA THR A 134 8.74 -9.87 -11.75
C THR A 134 8.97 -11.37 -11.72
N ASN A 135 7.98 -12.14 -12.15
CA ASN A 135 8.07 -13.60 -12.13
C ASN A 135 8.67 -14.15 -13.41
N VAL A 136 8.28 -13.59 -14.55
CA VAL A 136 8.71 -14.09 -15.85
C VAL A 136 10.24 -14.13 -16.00
N PRO A 137 10.98 -13.09 -15.63
CA PRO A 137 12.45 -13.15 -15.79
C PRO A 137 13.06 -14.32 -15.08
N LEU A 138 12.51 -14.70 -13.95
CA LEU A 138 13.03 -15.85 -13.23
C LEU A 138 12.82 -17.13 -14.03
N SER A 139 11.67 -17.22 -14.67
CA SER A 139 11.39 -18.37 -15.52
C SER A 139 12.22 -18.30 -16.79
N GLY A 140 12.31 -17.12 -17.37
CA GLY A 140 12.97 -16.94 -18.63
C GLY A 140 14.46 -17.21 -18.57
N THR A 141 15.05 -16.95 -17.46
CA THR A 141 16.51 -17.10 -17.34
C THR A 141 16.95 -18.54 -17.23
N GLN A 142 16.04 -19.45 -17.14
CA GLN A 142 16.41 -20.86 -17.06
C GLN A 142 16.74 -21.49 -18.37
N HIS A 143 16.49 -20.85 -19.40
CA HIS A 143 16.70 -21.46 -20.73
C HIS A 143 18.06 -21.88 -21.01
#